data_dc12d9a7dc0a958fcf5a992f6abf76ed
#
_entry.id   dc12d9a7dc0a958fcf5a992f6abf76ed
#
_cell.length_a   1.000
_cell.length_b   1.000
_cell.length_c   1.000
_cell.angle_alpha   90.00
_cell.angle_beta   90.00
_cell.angle_gamma   90.00
#
_symmetry.space_group_name_H-M   'P 1'
#
loop_
_entity.id
_entity.type
_entity.pdbx_description
1 polymer ?
#
loop_
_entity_poly.entity_id
_entity_poly.type
_entity_poly.pdbx_seq_one_letter_code
_entity_poly.pdbx_strand_id
1 'polypeptide(L)'
;MESSYIDYSMSVIVSRALPDVRDGLKPVHRRVLYGMHEMGIRASSSYRKSARIVGEVLGKYHPHGDSSVYDTMVRMAQEWSLRYMLVDGQGNYGSIDGDSPAAMRYTEARMQKISDEILADLEKETVPFSENYDGSEQMPDVMPTKIPNLLINGSSGIAVGMATNVPPHNLTEVINGSLKLLENPKLSIDQIIDLISGPDFPTGGIIDGKMGIYEAYKTGRGIIYVRSKSKVEESKTGKKSLVIYEIPFMVNKARTLEKIAELVKEKKIDGISEIRDESDKDGLRIVIDVKKGESVEVLENNLFAQTQLEQSFGINFTVLVDGQPRVLNLKEILQEFLKHRKDVVLKRTKFELKKAKERGHIVEGCLLYTSPSPRDRQKCRMPSSA
;
A
#
# COMPACT_ATOMS: atom_id res chain seq x y z
N MET A 1 26.67 -23.86 11.09
CA MET A 1 26.42 -22.45 11.40
C MET A 1 26.32 -21.57 10.12
N GLU A 2 27.27 -21.68 9.19
CA GLU A 2 27.26 -20.85 7.96
C GLU A 2 26.06 -21.15 7.06
N SER A 3 25.76 -22.41 6.80
CA SER A 3 24.56 -22.83 6.04
C SER A 3 23.27 -22.33 6.68
N SER A 4 23.10 -22.52 7.99
CA SER A 4 21.89 -22.09 8.71
C SER A 4 21.72 -20.56 8.72
N TYR A 5 22.83 -19.81 8.69
CA TYR A 5 22.79 -18.35 8.58
C TYR A 5 22.37 -17.89 7.17
N ILE A 6 22.85 -18.57 6.15
CA ILE A 6 22.45 -18.30 4.77
C ILE A 6 20.96 -18.59 4.58
N ASP A 7 20.49 -19.74 5.05
CA ASP A 7 19.08 -20.13 4.97
C ASP A 7 18.17 -19.13 5.70
N TYR A 8 18.57 -18.71 6.91
CA TYR A 8 17.86 -17.66 7.65
C TYR A 8 17.85 -16.34 6.91
N SER A 9 19.00 -15.91 6.37
CA SER A 9 19.13 -14.67 5.62
C SER A 9 18.24 -14.68 4.37
N MET A 10 18.23 -15.75 3.62
CA MET A 10 17.37 -15.95 2.46
C MET A 10 15.89 -15.90 2.84
N SER A 11 15.52 -16.56 3.93
CA SER A 11 14.14 -16.51 4.44
C SER A 11 13.73 -15.08 4.81
N VAL A 12 14.57 -14.31 5.49
CA VAL A 12 14.27 -12.90 5.83
C VAL A 12 14.15 -12.03 4.60
N ILE A 13 14.98 -12.23 3.58
CA ILE A 13 14.96 -11.47 2.34
C ILE A 13 13.68 -11.77 1.55
N VAL A 14 13.42 -13.05 1.24
CA VAL A 14 12.36 -13.46 0.31
C VAL A 14 11.00 -13.54 1.00
N SER A 15 10.97 -14.06 2.24
CA SER A 15 9.70 -14.39 2.90
C SER A 15 9.25 -13.41 3.98
N ARG A 16 9.94 -12.27 4.15
CA ARG A 16 9.59 -11.32 5.22
C ARG A 16 9.69 -9.84 4.83
N ALA A 17 10.88 -9.37 4.38
CA ALA A 17 11.20 -7.95 4.38
C ALA A 17 10.92 -7.25 3.06
N LEU A 18 11.14 -7.92 1.92
CA LEU A 18 11.02 -7.31 0.60
C LEU A 18 9.64 -7.56 -0.02
N PRO A 19 9.07 -6.54 -0.69
CA PRO A 19 7.83 -6.70 -1.45
C PRO A 19 8.10 -7.38 -2.80
N ASP A 20 7.13 -8.13 -3.31
CA ASP A 20 7.13 -8.59 -4.70
C ASP A 20 6.80 -7.42 -5.64
N VAL A 21 7.54 -7.27 -6.73
CA VAL A 21 7.36 -6.17 -7.69
C VAL A 21 5.98 -6.19 -8.35
N ARG A 22 5.37 -7.37 -8.50
CA ARG A 22 4.10 -7.58 -9.22
C ARG A 22 2.90 -7.05 -8.44
N ASP A 23 2.83 -7.31 -7.12
CA ASP A 23 1.70 -6.90 -6.27
C ASP A 23 2.06 -5.88 -5.18
N GLY A 24 3.35 -5.59 -5.00
CA GLY A 24 3.83 -4.63 -4.00
C GLY A 24 3.60 -5.04 -2.55
N LEU A 25 3.26 -6.30 -2.30
CA LEU A 25 2.93 -6.80 -0.98
C LEU A 25 4.09 -7.62 -0.41
N LYS A 26 4.32 -7.48 0.88
CA LYS A 26 5.10 -8.44 1.65
C LYS A 26 4.23 -9.67 1.97
N PRO A 27 4.82 -10.83 2.27
CA PRO A 27 4.07 -12.04 2.57
C PRO A 27 2.99 -11.86 3.65
N VAL A 28 3.30 -11.12 4.72
CA VAL A 28 2.31 -10.88 5.80
C VAL A 28 1.11 -10.07 5.33
N HIS A 29 1.31 -9.02 4.52
CA HIS A 29 0.20 -8.22 3.95
C HIS A 29 -0.68 -9.09 3.05
N ARG A 30 -0.04 -9.91 2.18
CA ARG A 30 -0.74 -10.82 1.27
C ARG A 30 -1.58 -11.85 2.05
N ARG A 31 -1.03 -12.43 3.12
CA ARG A 31 -1.73 -13.40 3.97
C ARG A 31 -2.90 -12.78 4.73
N VAL A 32 -2.78 -11.55 5.21
CA VAL A 32 -3.89 -10.83 5.87
C VAL A 32 -5.03 -10.57 4.88
N LEU A 33 -4.73 -10.03 3.70
CA LEU A 33 -5.76 -9.77 2.67
C LEU A 33 -6.40 -11.06 2.17
N TYR A 34 -5.60 -12.13 1.98
CA TYR A 34 -6.12 -13.43 1.58
C TYR A 34 -7.01 -14.05 2.66
N GLY A 35 -6.58 -14.03 3.91
CA GLY A 35 -7.39 -14.53 5.04
C GLY A 35 -8.72 -13.77 5.18
N MET A 36 -8.70 -12.45 5.03
CA MET A 36 -9.94 -11.66 5.00
C MET A 36 -10.84 -12.04 3.81
N HIS A 37 -10.25 -12.33 2.66
CA HIS A 37 -10.98 -12.78 1.47
C HIS A 37 -11.67 -14.12 1.71
N GLU A 38 -10.97 -15.12 2.22
CA GLU A 38 -11.50 -16.45 2.52
C GLU A 38 -12.61 -16.41 3.58
N MET A 39 -12.49 -15.50 4.55
CA MET A 39 -13.55 -15.24 5.54
C MET A 39 -14.77 -14.50 4.97
N GLY A 40 -14.77 -14.12 3.70
CA GLY A 40 -15.83 -13.32 3.07
C GLY A 40 -15.92 -11.88 3.56
N ILE A 41 -14.85 -11.35 4.16
CA ILE A 41 -14.81 -9.98 4.67
C ILE A 41 -14.45 -9.04 3.51
N ARG A 42 -15.46 -8.56 2.80
CA ARG A 42 -15.33 -7.63 1.66
C ARG A 42 -15.58 -6.18 2.11
N ALA A 43 -15.31 -5.23 1.24
CA ALA A 43 -15.61 -3.81 1.49
C ALA A 43 -17.09 -3.54 1.78
N SER A 44 -18.00 -4.34 1.20
CA SER A 44 -19.44 -4.24 1.39
C SER A 44 -19.96 -5.02 2.60
N SER A 45 -19.13 -5.83 3.26
CA SER A 45 -19.55 -6.65 4.40
C SER A 45 -19.55 -5.85 5.72
N SER A 46 -20.20 -6.40 6.76
CA SER A 46 -20.11 -5.85 8.12
C SER A 46 -18.68 -6.01 8.66
N TYR A 47 -18.28 -5.09 9.55
CA TYR A 47 -17.03 -5.21 10.30
C TYR A 47 -16.95 -6.51 11.10
N ARG A 48 -15.75 -7.02 11.24
CA ARG A 48 -15.42 -8.21 12.06
C ARG A 48 -14.35 -7.87 13.07
N LYS A 49 -14.42 -8.50 14.26
CA LYS A 49 -13.39 -8.33 15.29
C LYS A 49 -12.00 -8.63 14.73
N SER A 50 -11.04 -7.73 14.95
CA SER A 50 -9.67 -7.87 14.51
C SER A 50 -9.03 -9.16 15.02
N ALA A 51 -9.32 -9.55 16.27
CA ALA A 51 -8.85 -10.79 16.87
C ALA A 51 -9.27 -12.04 16.07
N ARG A 52 -10.45 -12.04 15.44
CA ARG A 52 -10.90 -13.16 14.61
C ARG A 52 -10.09 -13.25 13.31
N ILE A 53 -9.81 -12.11 12.68
CA ILE A 53 -8.99 -12.06 11.45
C ILE A 53 -7.57 -12.51 11.76
N VAL A 54 -6.98 -11.97 12.83
CA VAL A 54 -5.63 -12.34 13.28
C VAL A 54 -5.55 -13.84 13.59
N GLY A 55 -6.52 -14.39 14.32
CA GLY A 55 -6.56 -15.81 14.63
C GLY A 55 -6.63 -16.72 13.41
N GLU A 56 -7.45 -16.36 12.41
CA GLU A 56 -7.56 -17.10 11.14
C GLU A 56 -6.23 -17.09 10.36
N VAL A 57 -5.61 -15.91 10.25
CA VAL A 57 -4.33 -15.74 9.53
C VAL A 57 -3.20 -16.51 10.21
N LEU A 58 -3.13 -16.47 11.54
CA LEU A 58 -2.14 -17.21 12.32
C LEU A 58 -2.32 -18.71 12.17
N GLY A 59 -3.54 -19.18 12.33
CA GLY A 59 -3.83 -20.62 12.31
C GLY A 59 -3.57 -21.26 10.95
N LYS A 60 -3.82 -20.53 9.85
CA LYS A 60 -3.76 -21.11 8.51
C LYS A 60 -2.54 -20.69 7.69
N TYR A 61 -2.04 -19.45 7.83
CA TYR A 61 -1.10 -18.91 6.84
C TYR A 61 0.19 -18.34 7.41
N HIS A 62 0.23 -17.92 8.69
CA HIS A 62 1.37 -17.14 9.20
C HIS A 62 1.83 -17.62 10.58
N PRO A 63 2.77 -18.59 10.66
CA PRO A 63 3.21 -19.23 11.90
C PRO A 63 4.20 -18.34 12.70
N HIS A 64 3.79 -17.10 13.03
CA HIS A 64 4.59 -16.13 13.80
C HIS A 64 3.72 -15.48 14.88
N GLY A 65 4.25 -14.52 15.64
CA GLY A 65 3.52 -13.85 16.70
C GLY A 65 2.28 -13.07 16.21
N ASP A 66 1.22 -13.07 17.01
CA ASP A 66 -0.05 -12.39 16.76
C ASP A 66 0.12 -10.86 16.58
N SER A 67 1.05 -10.27 17.35
CA SER A 67 1.38 -8.86 17.25
C SER A 67 1.83 -8.48 15.83
N SER A 68 2.63 -9.33 15.17
CA SER A 68 3.14 -9.02 13.82
C SER A 68 2.01 -8.94 12.78
N VAL A 69 0.99 -9.79 12.90
CA VAL A 69 -0.19 -9.79 12.03
C VAL A 69 -1.09 -8.61 12.35
N TYR A 70 -1.35 -8.37 13.64
CA TYR A 70 -2.19 -7.25 14.08
C TYR A 70 -1.59 -5.89 13.72
N ASP A 71 -0.30 -5.67 14.01
CA ASP A 71 0.39 -4.41 13.67
C ASP A 71 0.42 -4.16 12.17
N THR A 72 0.55 -5.23 11.37
CA THR A 72 0.46 -5.13 9.91
C THR A 72 -0.95 -4.68 9.49
N MET A 73 -1.99 -5.29 10.04
CA MET A 73 -3.38 -4.92 9.76
C MET A 73 -3.67 -3.47 10.20
N VAL A 74 -3.15 -3.08 11.37
CA VAL A 74 -3.25 -1.71 11.88
C VAL A 74 -2.65 -0.70 10.89
N ARG A 75 -1.42 -0.94 10.42
CA ARG A 75 -0.77 -0.06 9.43
C ARG A 75 -1.54 0.04 8.12
N MET A 76 -2.18 -1.05 7.68
CA MET A 76 -3.01 -1.03 6.47
C MET A 76 -4.31 -0.23 6.64
N ALA A 77 -4.71 0.09 7.87
CA ALA A 77 -5.90 0.88 8.20
C ALA A 77 -5.58 2.34 8.58
N GLN A 78 -4.30 2.72 8.70
CA GLN A 78 -3.88 4.06 9.10
C GLN A 78 -3.69 4.96 7.88
N GLU A 79 -4.42 6.08 7.83
CA GLU A 79 -4.36 7.06 6.73
C GLU A 79 -3.03 7.83 6.63
N TRP A 80 -2.28 7.91 7.75
CA TRP A 80 -0.92 8.51 7.77
C TRP A 80 0.19 7.51 7.44
N SER A 81 -0.11 6.22 7.41
CA SER A 81 0.85 5.15 7.10
C SER A 81 0.77 4.69 5.65
N LEU A 82 -0.43 4.58 5.07
CA LEU A 82 -0.67 4.21 3.69
C LEU A 82 -1.38 5.32 2.93
N ARG A 83 -0.89 5.64 1.73
CA ARG A 83 -1.52 6.63 0.85
C ARG A 83 -2.92 6.20 0.42
N TYR A 84 -3.11 4.91 0.19
CA TYR A 84 -4.39 4.27 -0.12
C TYR A 84 -4.57 3.09 0.81
N MET A 85 -5.38 3.25 1.85
CA MET A 85 -5.64 2.22 2.85
C MET A 85 -6.19 0.95 2.22
N LEU A 86 -5.73 -0.21 2.69
CA LEU A 86 -6.19 -1.53 2.25
C LEU A 86 -7.21 -2.14 3.20
N VAL A 87 -7.20 -1.70 4.44
CA VAL A 87 -8.13 -2.14 5.50
C VAL A 87 -8.95 -0.94 5.97
N ASP A 88 -10.23 -1.13 6.15
CA ASP A 88 -11.16 -0.18 6.77
C ASP A 88 -11.32 -0.60 8.23
N GLY A 89 -10.76 0.20 9.15
CA GLY A 89 -10.74 -0.06 10.58
C GLY A 89 -11.81 0.70 11.31
N GLN A 90 -12.44 0.06 12.32
CA GLN A 90 -13.36 0.67 13.26
C GLN A 90 -12.83 0.54 14.69
N GLY A 91 -12.74 1.67 15.38
CA GLY A 91 -12.17 1.75 16.73
C GLY A 91 -10.86 2.53 16.76
N ASN A 92 -10.08 2.36 17.82
CA ASN A 92 -8.80 3.05 17.97
C ASN A 92 -7.67 2.27 17.28
N TYR A 93 -7.20 2.78 16.14
CA TYR A 93 -6.05 2.27 15.38
C TYR A 93 -4.77 3.09 15.59
N GLY A 94 -4.67 3.81 16.69
CA GLY A 94 -3.55 4.69 17.00
C GLY A 94 -3.76 6.11 16.49
N SER A 95 -2.72 6.94 16.61
CA SER A 95 -2.72 8.31 16.12
C SER A 95 -1.37 8.70 15.50
N ILE A 96 -1.33 9.83 14.80
CA ILE A 96 -0.10 10.43 14.27
C ILE A 96 0.84 10.90 15.38
N ASP A 97 0.35 11.02 16.62
CA ASP A 97 1.11 11.30 17.82
C ASP A 97 1.90 10.09 18.34
N GLY A 98 1.68 8.93 17.73
CA GLY A 98 2.35 7.69 18.10
C GLY A 98 1.65 6.91 19.20
N ASP A 99 0.38 7.23 19.49
CA ASP A 99 -0.44 6.41 20.37
C ASP A 99 -0.59 5.00 19.82
N SER A 100 -0.49 4.04 20.70
CA SER A 100 -0.68 2.64 20.33
C SER A 100 -2.15 2.35 19.99
N PRO A 101 -2.41 1.45 19.04
CA PRO A 101 -3.76 0.99 18.77
C PRO A 101 -4.33 0.25 19.99
N ALA A 102 -5.64 0.23 20.11
CA ALA A 102 -6.31 -0.60 21.10
C ALA A 102 -6.04 -2.09 20.82
N ALA A 103 -6.13 -2.94 21.85
CA ALA A 103 -5.96 -4.37 21.67
C ALA A 103 -6.98 -4.94 20.65
N MET A 104 -6.56 -5.95 19.87
CA MET A 104 -7.32 -6.52 18.75
C MET A 104 -8.72 -7.04 19.12
N ARG A 105 -9.00 -7.29 20.40
CA ARG A 105 -10.33 -7.66 20.90
C ARG A 105 -11.34 -6.51 20.89
N TYR A 106 -10.87 -5.26 20.86
CA TYR A 106 -11.73 -4.06 20.86
C TYR A 106 -11.95 -3.49 19.47
N THR A 107 -10.94 -3.64 18.56
CA THR A 107 -11.02 -3.11 17.20
C THR A 107 -11.76 -4.05 16.26
N GLU A 108 -12.32 -3.48 15.21
CA GLU A 108 -12.99 -4.21 14.14
C GLU A 108 -12.43 -3.77 12.79
N ALA A 109 -12.49 -4.66 11.80
CA ALA A 109 -11.95 -4.39 10.47
C ALA A 109 -12.80 -5.04 9.37
N ARG A 110 -12.70 -4.45 8.17
CA ARG A 110 -13.11 -5.02 6.89
C ARG A 110 -12.14 -4.55 5.80
N MET A 111 -12.25 -5.08 4.59
CA MET A 111 -11.44 -4.58 3.48
C MET A 111 -11.91 -3.19 3.01
N GLN A 112 -10.99 -2.38 2.51
CA GLN A 112 -11.30 -1.19 1.71
C GLN A 112 -11.65 -1.59 0.28
N LYS A 113 -12.40 -0.73 -0.43
CA LYS A 113 -12.82 -0.98 -1.83
C LYS A 113 -11.63 -1.22 -2.77
N ILE A 114 -10.53 -0.53 -2.55
CA ILE A 114 -9.31 -0.69 -3.37
C ILE A 114 -8.71 -2.09 -3.24
N SER A 115 -8.90 -2.77 -2.12
CA SER A 115 -8.44 -4.14 -1.92
C SER A 115 -9.17 -5.16 -2.79
N ASP A 116 -10.43 -4.88 -3.17
CA ASP A 116 -11.16 -5.70 -4.13
C ASP A 116 -10.46 -5.72 -5.51
N GLU A 117 -9.77 -4.63 -5.89
CA GLU A 117 -9.01 -4.55 -7.13
C GLU A 117 -7.65 -5.30 -7.05
N ILE A 118 -7.11 -5.48 -5.85
CA ILE A 118 -5.90 -6.29 -5.61
C ILE A 118 -6.24 -7.79 -5.70
N LEU A 119 -7.40 -8.18 -5.18
CA LEU A 119 -7.87 -9.57 -5.10
C LEU A 119 -8.70 -10.01 -6.32
N ALA A 120 -8.97 -9.10 -7.24
CA ALA A 120 -9.84 -9.35 -8.38
C ALA A 120 -9.32 -10.51 -9.23
N ASP A 121 -10.22 -11.39 -9.61
CA ASP A 121 -9.95 -12.58 -10.43
C ASP A 121 -9.08 -13.68 -9.74
N LEU A 122 -8.89 -13.63 -8.41
CA LEU A 122 -8.13 -14.64 -7.67
C LEU A 122 -8.70 -16.04 -7.83
N GLU A 123 -10.03 -16.17 -7.89
CA GLU A 123 -10.76 -17.44 -8.03
C GLU A 123 -10.71 -18.03 -9.47
N LYS A 124 -10.02 -17.34 -10.40
CA LYS A 124 -9.99 -17.71 -11.84
C LYS A 124 -8.66 -18.33 -12.27
N GLU A 125 -7.94 -18.98 -11.37
CA GLU A 125 -6.66 -19.64 -11.65
C GLU A 125 -5.64 -18.68 -12.31
N THR A 126 -5.63 -17.41 -11.90
CA THR A 126 -4.82 -16.35 -12.52
C THR A 126 -3.40 -16.31 -12.02
N VAL A 127 -3.17 -16.78 -10.78
CA VAL A 127 -1.87 -16.77 -10.08
C VAL A 127 -1.56 -18.17 -9.53
N PRO A 128 -0.27 -18.48 -9.30
CA PRO A 128 0.11 -19.72 -8.66
C PRO A 128 -0.25 -19.70 -7.17
N PHE A 129 -0.54 -20.90 -6.64
CA PHE A 129 -0.77 -21.16 -5.23
C PHE A 129 0.26 -22.14 -4.74
N SER A 130 0.74 -21.94 -3.51
CA SER A 130 1.62 -22.87 -2.80
C SER A 130 0.98 -23.30 -1.48
N GLU A 131 1.47 -24.41 -0.95
CA GLU A 131 1.05 -24.90 0.35
C GLU A 131 1.50 -23.95 1.46
N ASN A 132 0.72 -23.89 2.53
CA ASN A 132 1.08 -23.20 3.75
C ASN A 132 2.21 -23.95 4.50
N TYR A 133 2.54 -23.49 5.70
CA TYR A 133 3.64 -24.02 6.51
C TYR A 133 3.47 -25.49 6.97
N ASP A 134 2.25 -26.03 7.00
CA ASP A 134 1.93 -27.42 7.43
C ASP A 134 1.31 -28.28 6.30
N GLY A 135 1.16 -27.72 5.09
CA GLY A 135 0.59 -28.42 3.94
C GLY A 135 -0.93 -28.60 3.98
N SER A 136 -1.63 -28.03 4.96
CA SER A 136 -3.08 -28.20 5.13
C SER A 136 -3.91 -27.25 4.26
N GLU A 137 -3.37 -26.10 3.89
CA GLU A 137 -4.08 -25.05 3.15
C GLU A 137 -3.21 -24.53 2.00
N GLN A 138 -3.85 -23.95 1.01
CA GLN A 138 -3.16 -23.28 -0.09
C GLN A 138 -3.31 -21.78 0.01
N MET A 139 -2.27 -21.03 -0.38
CA MET A 139 -2.27 -19.58 -0.40
C MET A 139 -1.62 -19.07 -1.69
N PRO A 140 -2.04 -17.89 -2.20
CA PRO A 140 -1.47 -17.33 -3.41
C PRO A 140 -0.05 -16.82 -3.18
N ASP A 141 0.86 -17.14 -4.11
CA ASP A 141 2.23 -16.64 -4.09
C ASP A 141 2.32 -15.15 -4.38
N VAL A 142 1.37 -14.65 -5.18
CA VAL A 142 1.24 -13.25 -5.60
C VAL A 142 -0.23 -12.91 -5.84
N MET A 143 -0.63 -11.66 -5.62
CA MET A 143 -2.00 -11.23 -5.91
C MET A 143 -2.19 -10.86 -7.39
N PRO A 144 -3.36 -11.14 -7.97
CA PRO A 144 -3.67 -10.78 -9.37
C PRO A 144 -4.01 -9.30 -9.54
N THR A 145 -3.37 -8.42 -8.80
CA THR A 145 -3.69 -7.00 -8.64
C THR A 145 -3.92 -6.27 -9.97
N LYS A 146 -4.97 -5.45 -10.04
CA LYS A 146 -5.25 -4.57 -11.18
C LYS A 146 -4.53 -3.22 -11.08
N ILE A 147 -4.01 -2.89 -9.91
CA ILE A 147 -3.38 -1.60 -9.61
C ILE A 147 -1.90 -1.80 -9.26
N PRO A 148 -1.03 -0.85 -9.60
CA PRO A 148 0.40 -0.91 -9.29
C PRO A 148 0.67 -0.58 -7.82
N ASN A 149 0.24 -1.46 -6.92
CA ASN A 149 0.23 -1.22 -5.47
C ASN A 149 1.61 -0.90 -4.89
N LEU A 150 2.69 -1.47 -5.46
CA LEU A 150 4.06 -1.14 -5.03
C LEU A 150 4.35 0.36 -5.09
N LEU A 151 3.94 1.02 -6.17
CA LEU A 151 4.20 2.44 -6.35
C LEU A 151 3.18 3.31 -5.62
N ILE A 152 1.89 2.95 -5.62
CA ILE A 152 0.87 3.82 -5.03
C ILE A 152 0.92 3.86 -3.50
N ASN A 153 1.29 2.75 -2.86
CA ASN A 153 1.40 2.67 -1.39
C ASN A 153 2.84 2.63 -0.89
N GLY A 154 3.78 2.33 -1.77
CA GLY A 154 5.16 2.16 -1.37
C GLY A 154 5.40 0.89 -0.52
N SER A 155 6.62 0.74 -0.06
CA SER A 155 7.00 -0.30 0.90
C SER A 155 8.32 0.05 1.55
N SER A 156 8.45 -0.16 2.84
CA SER A 156 9.73 -0.02 3.56
C SER A 156 10.05 -1.31 4.31
N GLY A 157 11.31 -1.71 4.33
CA GLY A 157 11.73 -2.92 5.02
C GLY A 157 13.23 -3.08 5.10
N ILE A 158 13.69 -3.72 6.17
CA ILE A 158 15.11 -4.01 6.42
C ILE A 158 15.28 -5.52 6.39
N ALA A 159 16.12 -6.01 5.50
CA ALA A 159 16.52 -7.40 5.39
C ALA A 159 17.99 -7.56 5.80
N VAL A 160 18.51 -8.77 5.71
CA VAL A 160 19.93 -9.03 5.95
C VAL A 160 20.75 -8.55 4.77
N GLY A 161 21.64 -7.57 5.00
CA GLY A 161 22.52 -7.02 3.97
C GLY A 161 21.85 -6.09 2.93
N MET A 162 20.53 -5.86 3.01
CA MET A 162 19.82 -4.98 2.09
C MET A 162 18.56 -4.38 2.73
N ALA A 163 18.09 -3.29 2.15
CA ALA A 163 16.85 -2.64 2.58
C ALA A 163 16.04 -2.21 1.35
N THR A 164 14.75 -2.04 1.54
CA THR A 164 13.84 -1.41 0.58
C THR A 164 13.19 -0.19 1.19
N ASN A 165 12.98 0.85 0.40
CA ASN A 165 12.26 2.04 0.82
C ASN A 165 11.64 2.73 -0.40
N VAL A 166 10.52 2.20 -0.84
CA VAL A 166 9.74 2.71 -1.97
C VAL A 166 8.75 3.72 -1.44
N PRO A 167 8.80 5.00 -1.85
CA PRO A 167 7.83 5.99 -1.44
C PRO A 167 6.48 5.77 -2.14
N PRO A 168 5.37 6.19 -1.54
CA PRO A 168 4.06 6.19 -2.19
C PRO A 168 3.97 7.27 -3.28
N HIS A 169 3.07 7.04 -4.26
CA HIS A 169 2.85 7.93 -5.40
C HIS A 169 1.35 8.13 -5.66
N ASN A 170 1.03 9.17 -6.41
CA ASN A 170 -0.35 9.44 -6.82
C ASN A 170 -0.86 8.37 -7.79
N LEU A 171 -2.03 7.80 -7.48
CA LEU A 171 -2.66 6.73 -8.28
C LEU A 171 -2.87 7.15 -9.73
N THR A 172 -3.37 8.36 -9.96
CA THR A 172 -3.69 8.86 -11.31
C THR A 172 -2.42 9.01 -12.15
N GLU A 173 -1.35 9.56 -11.57
CA GLU A 173 -0.06 9.72 -12.25
C GLU A 173 0.53 8.35 -12.63
N VAL A 174 0.54 7.40 -11.68
CA VAL A 174 1.10 6.06 -11.93
C VAL A 174 0.29 5.29 -12.97
N ILE A 175 -1.04 5.39 -12.94
CA ILE A 175 -1.91 4.78 -13.96
C ILE A 175 -1.68 5.40 -15.33
N ASN A 176 -1.60 6.75 -15.42
CA ASN A 176 -1.31 7.43 -16.68
C ASN A 176 0.06 7.05 -17.25
N GLY A 177 1.09 6.98 -16.40
CA GLY A 177 2.42 6.48 -16.77
C GLY A 177 2.37 5.04 -17.29
N SER A 178 1.62 4.16 -16.61
CA SER A 178 1.43 2.77 -17.02
C SER A 178 0.72 2.64 -18.37
N LEU A 179 -0.34 3.42 -18.61
CA LEU A 179 -1.09 3.44 -19.87
C LEU A 179 -0.21 3.93 -21.02
N LYS A 180 0.56 5.01 -20.82
CA LYS A 180 1.48 5.52 -21.83
C LYS A 180 2.58 4.51 -22.17
N LEU A 181 3.11 3.80 -21.16
CA LEU A 181 4.11 2.75 -21.36
C LEU A 181 3.50 1.54 -22.10
N LEU A 182 2.22 1.22 -21.88
CA LEU A 182 1.51 0.17 -22.59
C LEU A 182 1.29 0.54 -24.08
N GLU A 183 0.93 1.79 -24.35
CA GLU A 183 0.77 2.33 -25.72
C GLU A 183 2.11 2.38 -26.46
N ASN A 184 3.18 2.78 -25.79
CA ASN A 184 4.51 2.90 -26.35
C ASN A 184 5.57 2.24 -25.44
N PRO A 185 5.88 0.94 -25.62
CA PRO A 185 6.90 0.24 -24.82
C PRO A 185 8.31 0.82 -24.91
N LYS A 186 8.60 1.63 -25.95
CA LYS A 186 9.91 2.29 -26.15
C LYS A 186 10.01 3.65 -25.45
N LEU A 187 8.98 4.07 -24.69
CA LEU A 187 8.99 5.33 -23.95
C LEU A 187 10.26 5.45 -23.11
N SER A 188 10.93 6.62 -23.16
CA SER A 188 12.13 6.86 -22.36
C SER A 188 11.77 7.04 -20.89
N ILE A 189 12.74 6.82 -19.99
CA ILE A 189 12.51 7.02 -18.56
C ILE A 189 12.21 8.49 -18.24
N ASP A 190 12.82 9.42 -18.97
CA ASP A 190 12.57 10.87 -18.77
C ASP A 190 11.13 11.25 -19.07
N GLN A 191 10.54 10.68 -20.11
CA GLN A 191 9.12 10.87 -20.44
C GLN A 191 8.18 10.26 -19.40
N ILE A 192 8.59 9.20 -18.71
CA ILE A 192 7.84 8.62 -17.59
C ILE A 192 7.93 9.52 -16.36
N ILE A 193 9.09 10.10 -16.09
CA ILE A 193 9.31 11.07 -15.00
C ILE A 193 8.45 12.32 -15.18
N ASP A 194 8.25 12.77 -16.40
CA ASP A 194 7.33 13.90 -16.70
C ASP A 194 5.87 13.59 -16.36
N LEU A 195 5.47 12.32 -16.40
CA LEU A 195 4.11 11.86 -16.06
C LEU A 195 3.94 11.55 -14.56
N ILE A 196 5.01 11.07 -13.91
CA ILE A 196 5.04 10.74 -12.47
C ILE A 196 6.02 11.69 -11.82
N SER A 197 5.52 12.84 -11.41
CA SER A 197 6.34 14.00 -11.02
C SER A 197 7.18 13.76 -9.76
N GLY A 198 6.72 12.91 -8.85
CA GLY A 198 7.40 12.61 -7.59
C GLY A 198 6.55 11.78 -6.63
N PRO A 199 7.12 11.44 -5.46
CA PRO A 199 6.37 10.83 -4.37
C PRO A 199 5.19 11.68 -3.89
N ASP A 200 4.11 11.00 -3.48
CA ASP A 200 2.90 11.62 -2.91
C ASP A 200 2.64 11.01 -1.52
N PHE A 201 3.14 11.67 -0.50
CA PHE A 201 3.07 11.17 0.87
C PHE A 201 1.69 11.41 1.50
N PRO A 202 1.16 10.45 2.31
CA PRO A 202 -0.15 10.57 2.95
C PRO A 202 -0.24 11.75 3.93
N THR A 203 0.88 12.13 4.55
CA THR A 203 0.96 13.26 5.49
C THR A 203 1.26 14.61 4.82
N GLY A 204 1.37 14.63 3.48
CA GLY A 204 1.70 15.82 2.71
C GLY A 204 3.17 16.22 2.81
N GLY A 205 3.42 17.51 2.95
CA GLY A 205 4.76 18.10 2.96
C GLY A 205 5.22 18.61 1.59
N ILE A 206 6.40 19.19 1.57
CA ILE A 206 7.05 19.72 0.35
C ILE A 206 8.35 18.98 0.15
N ILE A 207 8.57 18.44 -1.05
CA ILE A 207 9.87 17.86 -1.42
C ILE A 207 10.77 19.01 -1.90
N ASP A 208 11.89 19.20 -1.21
CA ASP A 208 12.86 20.23 -1.56
C ASP A 208 13.85 19.71 -2.63
N GLY A 209 13.71 20.28 -3.83
CA GLY A 209 14.54 19.92 -4.98
C GLY A 209 14.05 18.69 -5.76
N LYS A 210 14.39 18.63 -7.05
CA LYS A 210 13.99 17.53 -7.97
C LYS A 210 15.11 16.52 -8.24
N MET A 211 16.36 16.87 -7.95
CA MET A 211 17.51 16.05 -8.33
C MET A 211 17.49 14.65 -7.71
N GLY A 212 17.13 14.56 -6.40
CA GLY A 212 17.04 13.29 -5.72
C GLY A 212 15.93 12.39 -6.26
N ILE A 213 14.79 12.96 -6.70
CA ILE A 213 13.72 12.21 -7.37
C ILE A 213 14.22 11.66 -8.70
N TYR A 214 14.87 12.51 -9.51
CA TYR A 214 15.37 12.16 -10.81
C TYR A 214 16.41 11.04 -10.76
N GLU A 215 17.35 11.14 -9.81
CA GLU A 215 18.34 10.11 -9.55
C GLU A 215 17.69 8.79 -9.12
N ALA A 216 16.77 8.85 -8.15
CA ALA A 216 16.05 7.67 -7.66
C ALA A 216 15.26 6.96 -8.76
N TYR A 217 14.57 7.71 -9.61
CA TYR A 217 13.77 7.13 -10.67
C TYR A 217 14.63 6.52 -11.80
N LYS A 218 15.82 7.05 -12.05
CA LYS A 218 16.75 6.52 -13.05
C LYS A 218 17.58 5.33 -12.55
N THR A 219 18.02 5.38 -11.31
CA THR A 219 18.98 4.40 -10.78
C THR A 219 18.37 3.42 -9.78
N GLY A 220 17.15 3.68 -9.30
CA GLY A 220 16.51 2.96 -8.20
C GLY A 220 16.96 3.41 -6.83
N ARG A 221 17.86 4.40 -6.72
CA ARG A 221 18.34 4.95 -5.42
C ARG A 221 18.50 6.46 -5.51
N GLY A 222 18.11 7.15 -4.43
CA GLY A 222 18.28 8.60 -4.33
C GLY A 222 17.85 9.10 -2.96
N ILE A 223 18.18 10.34 -2.67
CA ILE A 223 17.81 10.99 -1.40
C ILE A 223 17.00 12.23 -1.73
N ILE A 224 15.84 12.35 -1.10
CA ILE A 224 14.99 13.55 -1.14
C ILE A 224 14.87 14.14 0.25
N TYR A 225 14.63 15.43 0.33
CA TYR A 225 14.35 16.12 1.58
C TYR A 225 12.88 16.52 1.59
N VAL A 226 12.18 16.18 2.66
CA VAL A 226 10.76 16.48 2.83
C VAL A 226 10.62 17.46 3.97
N ARG A 227 10.01 18.61 3.70
CA ARG A 227 9.72 19.68 4.66
C ARG A 227 8.26 19.71 5.03
N SER A 228 7.98 20.10 6.26
CA SER A 228 6.65 20.46 6.71
C SER A 228 6.10 21.63 5.90
N LYS A 229 4.78 21.67 5.72
CA LYS A 229 4.12 22.88 5.24
C LYS A 229 3.73 23.78 6.40
N SER A 230 4.10 25.02 6.30
CA SER A 230 3.84 26.06 7.28
C SER A 230 3.21 27.29 6.63
N LYS A 231 2.57 28.08 7.45
CA LYS A 231 2.07 29.43 7.08
C LYS A 231 2.24 30.36 8.27
N VAL A 232 2.44 31.64 7.97
CA VAL A 232 2.46 32.68 8.99
C VAL A 232 1.06 33.24 9.17
N GLU A 233 0.58 33.22 10.41
CA GLU A 233 -0.69 33.85 10.77
C GLU A 233 -0.40 35.06 11.66
N GLU A 234 -1.08 36.15 11.42
CA GLU A 234 -0.98 37.37 12.23
C GLU A 234 -2.28 37.62 12.97
N SER A 235 -2.20 37.70 14.28
CA SER A 235 -3.34 37.99 15.14
C SER A 235 -3.74 39.48 15.00
N LYS A 236 -5.00 39.80 15.30
CA LYS A 236 -5.50 41.19 15.39
C LYS A 236 -4.66 42.09 16.31
N THR A 237 -3.89 41.48 17.22
CA THR A 237 -2.99 42.17 18.14
C THR A 237 -1.58 42.38 17.60
N GLY A 238 -1.30 42.02 16.32
CA GLY A 238 0.00 42.09 15.68
C GLY A 238 1.00 41.00 16.13
N LYS A 239 0.54 39.97 16.84
CA LYS A 239 1.35 38.83 17.21
C LYS A 239 1.42 37.86 16.02
N LYS A 240 2.62 37.47 15.62
CA LYS A 240 2.87 36.50 14.54
C LYS A 240 3.01 35.09 15.11
N SER A 241 2.41 34.15 14.44
CA SER A 241 2.48 32.73 14.75
C SER A 241 2.85 31.93 13.51
N LEU A 242 3.78 31.00 13.63
CA LEU A 242 4.09 30.02 12.60
C LEU A 242 3.18 28.81 12.81
N VAL A 243 2.34 28.52 11.84
CA VAL A 243 1.38 27.41 11.89
C VAL A 243 1.83 26.33 10.93
N ILE A 244 2.08 25.11 11.44
CA ILE A 244 2.45 23.93 10.69
C ILE A 244 1.19 23.06 10.53
N TYR A 245 0.84 22.70 9.31
CA TYR A 245 -0.37 21.93 8.98
C TYR A 245 -0.10 20.62 8.22
N GLU A 246 1.14 20.37 7.79
CA GLU A 246 1.59 19.10 7.26
C GLU A 246 3.00 18.81 7.81
N ILE A 247 3.28 17.55 8.14
CA ILE A 247 4.59 17.09 8.63
C ILE A 247 5.16 16.02 7.70
N PRO A 248 6.50 15.83 7.66
CA PRO A 248 7.11 14.81 6.83
C PRO A 248 6.60 13.40 7.15
N PHE A 249 6.61 12.54 6.16
CA PHE A 249 6.13 11.16 6.26
C PHE A 249 6.93 10.37 7.32
N MET A 250 6.21 9.57 8.13
CA MET A 250 6.74 8.78 9.25
C MET A 250 7.32 9.58 10.42
N VAL A 251 7.10 10.88 10.47
CA VAL A 251 7.46 11.70 11.62
C VAL A 251 6.38 11.63 12.70
N ASN A 252 6.79 11.45 13.95
CA ASN A 252 5.91 11.49 15.10
C ASN A 252 5.70 12.93 15.56
N LYS A 253 4.45 13.41 15.57
CA LYS A 253 4.09 14.80 15.90
C LYS A 253 4.47 15.14 17.35
N ALA A 254 4.10 14.31 18.31
CA ALA A 254 4.35 14.56 19.73
C ALA A 254 5.85 14.67 20.05
N ARG A 255 6.66 13.73 19.54
CA ARG A 255 8.13 13.78 19.70
C ARG A 255 8.76 15.00 19.06
N THR A 256 8.20 15.47 17.94
CA THR A 256 8.69 16.69 17.28
C THR A 256 8.42 17.91 18.15
N LEU A 257 7.22 18.00 18.75
CA LEU A 257 6.89 19.07 19.70
C LEU A 257 7.78 19.05 20.96
N GLU A 258 7.99 17.86 21.54
CA GLU A 258 8.91 17.67 22.66
C GLU A 258 10.32 18.13 22.30
N LYS A 259 10.81 17.77 21.12
CA LYS A 259 12.15 18.18 20.65
C LYS A 259 12.27 19.68 20.46
N ILE A 260 11.25 20.33 19.92
CA ILE A 260 11.22 21.81 19.82
C ILE A 260 11.28 22.44 21.22
N ALA A 261 10.47 21.92 22.15
CA ALA A 261 10.46 22.42 23.53
C ALA A 261 11.82 22.24 24.24
N GLU A 262 12.51 21.12 24.03
CA GLU A 262 13.89 20.90 24.52
C GLU A 262 14.86 21.94 23.97
N LEU A 263 14.85 22.16 22.64
CA LEU A 263 15.75 23.11 21.98
C LEU A 263 15.53 24.55 22.48
N VAL A 264 14.28 24.92 22.77
CA VAL A 264 13.97 26.23 23.40
C VAL A 264 14.52 26.31 24.84
N LYS A 265 14.34 25.23 25.64
CA LYS A 265 14.85 25.16 27.01
C LYS A 265 16.39 25.22 27.07
N GLU A 266 17.04 24.54 26.11
CA GLU A 266 18.50 24.54 25.94
C GLU A 266 19.05 25.85 25.34
N LYS A 267 18.17 26.79 24.97
CA LYS A 267 18.51 28.06 24.28
C LYS A 267 19.25 27.87 22.95
N LYS A 268 18.98 26.76 22.27
CA LYS A 268 19.50 26.50 20.92
C LYS A 268 18.62 27.15 19.85
N ILE A 269 17.33 27.29 20.14
CA ILE A 269 16.37 28.06 19.32
C ILE A 269 15.77 29.14 20.20
N ASP A 270 16.00 30.40 19.83
CA ASP A 270 15.35 31.58 20.43
C ASP A 270 14.17 32.03 19.53
N GLY A 271 13.37 32.96 20.06
CA GLY A 271 12.28 33.55 19.27
C GLY A 271 10.92 32.91 19.47
N ILE A 272 10.83 31.77 20.18
CA ILE A 272 9.55 31.11 20.49
C ILE A 272 9.02 31.61 21.83
N SER A 273 7.75 32.05 21.87
CA SER A 273 7.09 32.44 23.12
C SER A 273 6.20 31.31 23.65
N GLU A 274 5.51 30.56 22.80
CA GLU A 274 4.62 29.48 23.17
C GLU A 274 4.49 28.46 22.04
N ILE A 275 4.27 27.19 22.37
CA ILE A 275 4.00 26.11 21.43
C ILE A 275 2.69 25.47 21.85
N ARG A 276 1.76 25.35 20.91
CA ARG A 276 0.46 24.73 21.13
C ARG A 276 0.16 23.71 20.03
N ASP A 277 -0.46 22.61 20.43
CA ASP A 277 -1.06 21.65 19.52
C ASP A 277 -2.57 21.93 19.46
N GLU A 278 -3.03 22.42 18.33
CA GLU A 278 -4.41 22.72 18.03
C GLU A 278 -4.99 21.73 16.98
N SER A 279 -4.33 20.56 16.82
CA SER A 279 -4.81 19.54 15.88
C SER A 279 -6.14 18.97 16.34
N ASP A 280 -7.05 18.79 15.40
CA ASP A 280 -8.38 18.24 15.62
C ASP A 280 -8.79 17.28 14.48
N LYS A 281 -10.09 16.94 14.42
CA LYS A 281 -10.65 16.08 13.35
C LYS A 281 -10.53 16.68 11.92
N ASP A 282 -10.33 17.98 11.80
CA ASP A 282 -10.25 18.70 10.54
C ASP A 282 -8.80 18.74 10.01
N GLY A 283 -7.81 18.35 10.84
CA GLY A 283 -6.43 18.21 10.42
C GLY A 283 -5.37 18.55 11.47
N LEU A 284 -4.13 18.43 11.05
CA LEU A 284 -2.97 18.77 11.85
C LEU A 284 -2.79 20.29 11.93
N ARG A 285 -2.60 20.81 13.13
CA ARG A 285 -2.37 22.24 13.37
C ARG A 285 -1.44 22.43 14.58
N ILE A 286 -0.17 22.66 14.32
CA ILE A 286 0.81 23.03 15.33
C ILE A 286 1.03 24.53 15.26
N VAL A 287 0.82 25.25 16.34
CA VAL A 287 0.98 26.69 16.42
C VAL A 287 2.19 27.05 17.27
N ILE A 288 3.13 27.76 16.67
CA ILE A 288 4.34 28.26 17.30
C ILE A 288 4.28 29.78 17.32
N ASP A 289 4.04 30.34 18.48
CA ASP A 289 3.98 31.79 18.69
C ASP A 289 5.36 32.41 18.72
N VAL A 290 5.59 33.42 17.91
CA VAL A 290 6.87 34.10 17.78
C VAL A 290 6.97 35.28 18.74
N LYS A 291 8.14 35.48 19.39
CA LYS A 291 8.39 36.62 20.23
C LYS A 291 8.38 37.91 19.41
N LYS A 292 7.93 39.00 20.04
CA LYS A 292 7.86 40.32 19.41
C LYS A 292 9.27 40.79 18.99
N GLY A 293 9.43 41.13 17.71
CA GLY A 293 10.70 41.63 17.16
C GLY A 293 11.58 40.55 16.50
N GLU A 294 11.23 39.25 16.63
CA GLU A 294 11.95 38.18 15.97
C GLU A 294 11.47 37.94 14.53
N SER A 295 12.38 37.49 13.67
CA SER A 295 12.04 37.12 12.29
C SER A 295 11.46 35.70 12.23
N VAL A 296 10.25 35.59 11.69
CA VAL A 296 9.60 34.29 11.51
C VAL A 296 10.38 33.39 10.53
N GLU A 297 10.96 33.95 9.48
CA GLU A 297 11.74 33.22 8.47
C GLU A 297 13.02 32.60 9.06
N VAL A 298 13.73 33.35 9.93
CA VAL A 298 14.92 32.84 10.62
C VAL A 298 14.56 31.72 11.59
N LEU A 299 13.46 31.90 12.33
CA LEU A 299 12.95 30.87 13.24
C LEU A 299 12.56 29.60 12.47
N GLU A 300 11.83 29.73 11.37
CA GLU A 300 11.42 28.61 10.53
C GLU A 300 12.62 27.83 9.97
N ASN A 301 13.63 28.52 9.44
CA ASN A 301 14.86 27.89 8.97
C ASN A 301 15.63 27.16 10.10
N ASN A 302 15.67 27.73 11.30
CA ASN A 302 16.28 27.06 12.46
C ASN A 302 15.50 25.80 12.88
N LEU A 303 14.17 25.85 12.82
CA LEU A 303 13.32 24.70 13.09
C LEU A 303 13.54 23.58 12.07
N PHE A 304 13.62 23.88 10.78
CA PHE A 304 13.95 22.90 9.74
C PHE A 304 15.33 22.29 9.94
N ALA A 305 16.33 23.10 10.26
CA ALA A 305 17.71 22.62 10.43
C ALA A 305 17.93 21.75 11.69
N GLN A 306 17.14 21.92 12.75
CA GLN A 306 17.39 21.30 14.04
C GLN A 306 16.34 20.29 14.50
N THR A 307 15.26 20.12 13.73
CA THR A 307 14.14 19.24 14.09
C THR A 307 13.73 18.34 12.92
N GLN A 308 12.80 17.40 13.18
CA GLN A 308 12.23 16.52 12.16
C GLN A 308 11.18 17.22 11.26
N LEU A 309 11.02 18.55 11.36
CA LEU A 309 10.18 19.32 10.43
C LEU A 309 10.77 19.36 9.01
N GLU A 310 12.05 19.09 8.87
CA GLU A 310 12.67 18.67 7.62
C GLU A 310 13.38 17.34 7.85
N GLN A 311 13.14 16.37 6.98
CA GLN A 311 13.75 15.04 7.08
C GLN A 311 14.16 14.53 5.70
N SER A 312 15.34 13.87 5.65
CA SER A 312 15.77 13.14 4.47
C SER A 312 15.01 11.82 4.35
N PHE A 313 14.56 11.51 3.14
CA PHE A 313 13.97 10.22 2.79
C PHE A 313 14.85 9.55 1.74
N GLY A 314 15.51 8.46 2.12
CA GLY A 314 16.35 7.67 1.21
C GLY A 314 15.48 6.72 0.39
N ILE A 315 15.31 6.99 -0.89
CA ILE A 315 14.58 6.12 -1.82
C ILE A 315 15.46 4.93 -2.18
N ASN A 316 14.90 3.72 -2.14
CA ASN A 316 15.56 2.49 -2.54
C ASN A 316 14.54 1.50 -3.11
N PHE A 317 14.56 1.30 -4.42
CA PHE A 317 13.65 0.42 -5.15
C PHE A 317 14.14 -1.03 -5.19
N THR A 318 14.59 -1.55 -4.05
CA THR A 318 14.94 -2.96 -3.91
C THR A 318 13.68 -3.79 -3.73
N VAL A 319 13.39 -4.69 -4.66
CA VAL A 319 12.18 -5.50 -4.71
C VAL A 319 12.50 -6.94 -5.12
N LEU A 320 11.55 -7.85 -4.93
CA LEU A 320 11.66 -9.21 -5.44
C LEU A 320 11.14 -9.29 -6.87
N VAL A 321 11.98 -9.80 -7.77
CA VAL A 321 11.64 -10.16 -9.15
C VAL A 321 11.90 -11.66 -9.31
N ASP A 322 10.87 -12.44 -9.55
CA ASP A 322 10.96 -13.91 -9.64
C ASP A 322 11.70 -14.54 -8.44
N GLY A 323 11.41 -14.04 -7.23
CA GLY A 323 12.01 -14.51 -5.97
C GLY A 323 13.44 -14.02 -5.69
N GLN A 324 14.02 -13.18 -6.56
CA GLN A 324 15.36 -12.63 -6.38
C GLN A 324 15.32 -11.13 -6.07
N PRO A 325 16.10 -10.65 -5.09
CA PRO A 325 16.19 -9.23 -4.81
C PRO A 325 16.92 -8.49 -5.93
N ARG A 326 16.31 -7.43 -6.46
CA ARG A 326 16.86 -6.54 -7.48
C ARG A 326 16.57 -5.10 -7.16
N VAL A 327 17.48 -4.21 -7.53
CA VAL A 327 17.23 -2.77 -7.56
C VAL A 327 16.75 -2.44 -8.96
N LEU A 328 15.55 -1.89 -9.05
CA LEU A 328 14.93 -1.52 -10.33
C LEU A 328 14.81 0.00 -10.44
N ASN A 329 14.76 0.51 -11.67
CA ASN A 329 14.36 1.88 -11.94
C ASN A 329 12.83 1.97 -12.08
N LEU A 330 12.27 3.20 -12.13
CA LEU A 330 10.83 3.41 -12.20
C LEU A 330 10.19 2.74 -13.43
N LYS A 331 10.83 2.80 -14.58
CA LYS A 331 10.33 2.16 -15.81
C LYS A 331 10.28 0.64 -15.70
N GLU A 332 11.33 0.03 -15.14
CA GLU A 332 11.39 -1.42 -14.93
C GLU A 332 10.29 -1.92 -14.00
N ILE A 333 10.01 -1.18 -12.92
CA ILE A 333 8.90 -1.51 -12.01
C ILE A 333 7.56 -1.51 -12.76
N LEU A 334 7.30 -0.49 -13.56
CA LEU A 334 6.07 -0.43 -14.37
C LEU A 334 6.01 -1.55 -15.42
N GLN A 335 7.14 -1.91 -16.03
CA GLN A 335 7.21 -3.01 -17.00
C GLN A 335 6.90 -4.37 -16.37
N GLU A 336 7.45 -4.67 -15.19
CA GLU A 336 7.15 -5.91 -14.47
C GLU A 336 5.69 -5.97 -14.02
N PHE A 337 5.11 -4.86 -13.57
CA PHE A 337 3.67 -4.78 -13.28
C PHE A 337 2.83 -5.05 -14.53
N LEU A 338 3.12 -4.41 -15.66
CA LEU A 338 2.39 -4.61 -16.92
C LEU A 338 2.51 -6.04 -17.46
N LYS A 339 3.70 -6.65 -17.34
CA LYS A 339 3.93 -8.06 -17.66
C LYS A 339 3.04 -8.97 -16.83
N HIS A 340 3.01 -8.77 -15.51
CA HIS A 340 2.12 -9.49 -14.60
C HIS A 340 0.64 -9.32 -14.97
N ARG A 341 0.20 -8.08 -15.23
CA ARG A 341 -1.19 -7.82 -15.66
C ARG A 341 -1.57 -8.55 -16.94
N LYS A 342 -0.68 -8.57 -17.92
CA LYS A 342 -0.87 -9.31 -19.17
C LYS A 342 -1.08 -10.80 -18.91
N ASP A 343 -0.26 -11.40 -18.06
CA ASP A 343 -0.38 -12.82 -17.70
C ASP A 343 -1.70 -13.12 -16.98
N VAL A 344 -2.09 -12.26 -16.01
CA VAL A 344 -3.36 -12.39 -15.29
C VAL A 344 -4.55 -12.31 -16.25
N VAL A 345 -4.56 -11.36 -17.18
CA VAL A 345 -5.64 -11.21 -18.17
C VAL A 345 -5.72 -12.43 -19.09
N LEU A 346 -4.57 -12.94 -19.55
CA LEU A 346 -4.53 -14.14 -20.39
C LEU A 346 -5.07 -15.38 -19.67
N LYS A 347 -4.65 -15.61 -18.43
CA LYS A 347 -5.11 -16.73 -17.61
C LYS A 347 -6.60 -16.62 -17.30
N ARG A 348 -7.06 -15.44 -16.89
CA ARG A 348 -8.49 -15.15 -16.68
C ARG A 348 -9.32 -15.48 -17.91
N THR A 349 -8.92 -14.99 -19.08
CA THR A 349 -9.65 -15.21 -20.33
C THR A 349 -9.68 -16.70 -20.72
N LYS A 350 -8.57 -17.42 -20.50
CA LYS A 350 -8.53 -18.87 -20.72
C LYS A 350 -9.49 -19.62 -19.78
N PHE A 351 -9.52 -19.24 -18.52
CA PHE A 351 -10.42 -19.83 -17.52
C PHE A 351 -11.90 -19.58 -17.91
N GLU A 352 -12.24 -18.34 -18.21
CA GLU A 352 -13.59 -17.95 -18.61
C GLU A 352 -14.02 -18.66 -19.91
N LEU A 353 -13.11 -18.78 -20.89
CA LEU A 353 -13.37 -19.53 -22.12
C LEU A 353 -13.62 -21.02 -21.85
N LYS A 354 -12.82 -21.65 -20.96
CA LYS A 354 -13.00 -23.04 -20.54
C LYS A 354 -14.41 -23.24 -19.95
N LYS A 355 -14.77 -22.39 -18.96
CA LYS A 355 -16.09 -22.42 -18.30
C LYS A 355 -17.25 -22.19 -19.29
N ALA A 356 -17.11 -21.26 -20.23
CA ALA A 356 -18.10 -21.00 -21.26
C ALA A 356 -18.29 -22.21 -22.21
N LYS A 357 -17.18 -22.86 -22.60
CA LYS A 357 -17.25 -24.09 -23.44
C LYS A 357 -17.91 -25.25 -22.67
N GLU A 358 -17.55 -25.49 -21.42
CA GLU A 358 -18.19 -26.50 -20.58
C GLU A 358 -19.69 -26.26 -20.45
N ARG A 359 -20.11 -25.02 -20.21
CA ARG A 359 -21.53 -24.64 -20.15
C ARG A 359 -22.24 -24.78 -21.51
N GLY A 360 -21.58 -24.38 -22.60
CA GLY A 360 -22.09 -24.53 -23.97
C GLY A 360 -22.37 -25.99 -24.27
N HIS A 361 -21.44 -26.89 -23.97
CA HIS A 361 -21.59 -28.32 -24.17
C HIS A 361 -22.81 -28.91 -23.42
N ILE A 362 -23.01 -28.48 -22.16
CA ILE A 362 -24.18 -28.90 -21.37
C ILE A 362 -25.48 -28.40 -22.02
N VAL A 363 -25.51 -27.14 -22.45
CA VAL A 363 -26.71 -26.56 -23.11
C VAL A 363 -27.01 -27.23 -24.43
N GLU A 364 -26.00 -27.51 -25.27
CA GLU A 364 -26.17 -28.26 -26.52
C GLU A 364 -26.71 -29.67 -26.25
N GLY A 365 -26.21 -30.38 -25.24
CA GLY A 365 -26.73 -31.67 -24.81
C GLY A 365 -28.20 -31.60 -24.38
N CYS A 366 -28.58 -30.60 -23.60
CA CYS A 366 -29.97 -30.38 -23.20
C CYS A 366 -30.89 -30.11 -24.40
N LEU A 367 -30.44 -29.33 -25.38
CA LEU A 367 -31.22 -29.04 -26.61
C LEU A 367 -31.46 -30.31 -27.47
N LEU A 368 -30.47 -31.21 -27.53
CA LEU A 368 -30.60 -32.49 -28.20
C LEU A 368 -31.65 -33.37 -27.52
N TYR A 369 -31.74 -33.38 -26.20
CA TYR A 369 -32.74 -34.14 -25.45
C TYR A 369 -34.13 -33.51 -25.49
N THR A 370 -34.26 -32.20 -25.57
CA THR A 370 -35.54 -31.47 -25.58
C THR A 370 -36.09 -31.28 -27.02
N SER A 371 -35.25 -31.47 -28.03
CA SER A 371 -35.72 -31.47 -29.44
C SER A 371 -36.54 -32.76 -29.71
N PRO A 372 -37.81 -32.66 -30.12
CA PRO A 372 -38.60 -33.85 -30.37
C PRO A 372 -37.91 -34.70 -31.42
N SER A 373 -37.64 -35.96 -31.05
CA SER A 373 -37.07 -36.97 -31.95
C SER A 373 -37.92 -37.09 -33.22
N PRO A 374 -37.34 -37.41 -34.39
CA PRO A 374 -38.12 -37.75 -35.56
C PRO A 374 -39.21 -38.83 -35.31
N ARG A 375 -38.96 -39.72 -34.35
CA ARG A 375 -39.93 -40.72 -33.87
C ARG A 375 -41.09 -40.12 -33.10
N ASP A 376 -40.87 -39.06 -32.31
CA ASP A 376 -41.93 -38.38 -31.56
C ASP A 376 -42.82 -37.54 -32.48
N ARG A 377 -42.27 -37.00 -33.58
CA ARG A 377 -43.04 -36.34 -34.65
C ARG A 377 -43.92 -37.33 -35.46
N GLN A 378 -43.54 -38.60 -35.54
CA GLN A 378 -44.33 -39.60 -36.14
C GLN A 378 -45.55 -40.03 -35.29
N LYS A 379 -45.39 -40.08 -33.96
CA LYS A 379 -46.51 -40.42 -33.04
C LYS A 379 -47.59 -39.33 -32.98
N CYS A 380 -47.26 -38.08 -33.25
CA CYS A 380 -48.25 -37.00 -33.34
C CYS A 380 -49.06 -37.01 -34.67
N ARG A 381 -48.80 -37.92 -35.62
CA ARG A 381 -49.50 -38.04 -36.87
C ARG A 381 -50.43 -39.27 -36.96
N MET A 382 -50.86 -39.82 -35.81
CA MET A 382 -51.93 -40.79 -35.85
C MET A 382 -53.28 -40.08 -36.16
N PRO A 383 -53.99 -40.38 -37.19
CA PRO A 383 -55.31 -39.84 -37.39
C PRO A 383 -56.25 -40.38 -36.31
N SER A 384 -57.01 -39.49 -35.68
CA SER A 384 -58.16 -39.87 -34.90
C SER A 384 -59.12 -40.58 -35.82
N SER A 385 -59.12 -41.88 -35.78
CA SER A 385 -60.18 -42.64 -36.42
C SER A 385 -61.45 -42.54 -35.58
N ALA A 386 -62.49 -42.02 -36.18
CA ALA A 386 -63.91 -42.08 -36.01
C ALA A 386 -64.48 -42.67 -34.72
#